data_d6928c61a059f72bdd2fa0da4a82c3f0
#
_entry.id   d6928c61a059f72bdd2fa0da4a82c3f0
#
_cell.length_a   1.000
_cell.length_b   1.000
_cell.length_c   1.000
_cell.angle_alpha   90.00
_cell.angle_beta   90.00
_cell.angle_gamma   90.00
#
_symmetry.space_group_name_H-M   'P 1'
#
loop_
_entity.id
_entity.type
_entity.pdbx_description
1 polymer ?
#
loop_
_entity_poly.entity_id
_entity_poly.type
_entity_poly.pdbx_seq_one_letter_code
_entity_poly.pdbx_strand_id
1 'polypeptide(L)'
;MSNEVVAKKDTGSLALFGNDAAKGFENMTQEDLALPFLRILGQLSPQVTEGDAKYVSNAKPGMIYNTVTSELFDGKKGIKIIPCYYKKDFPEWSDRGDGPGAPVAIHLPNSPVIQTGKRDGSKIRLPNGNYLEETASYYVMAETKTGGFTPALITMKSTQLNVSKKWNSMMKTIQIPDGKGGFAIPPMHGVVYNLASTLQKNDKGSWYGWVVNMDRIMGADDKSLYLMCKDFNGNVSKGNVQTKADVEEIAKDNAPF
;
A
#
# COMPACT_ATOMS: atom_id res chain seq x y z
N MET A 1 -36.17 13.63 3.85
CA MET A 1 -35.83 13.91 2.45
C MET A 1 -34.31 13.90 2.35
N SER A 2 -33.76 12.79 1.93
CA SER A 2 -32.31 12.56 1.80
C SER A 2 -31.89 12.99 0.40
N ASN A 3 -31.10 14.07 0.31
CA ASN A 3 -30.44 14.46 -0.92
C ASN A 3 -29.26 13.52 -1.18
N GLU A 4 -29.48 12.50 -2.01
CA GLU A 4 -28.38 11.78 -2.65
C GLU A 4 -27.74 12.72 -3.68
N VAL A 5 -26.52 13.16 -3.37
CA VAL A 5 -25.64 13.79 -4.34
C VAL A 5 -25.11 12.70 -5.25
N VAL A 6 -25.83 12.41 -6.31
CA VAL A 6 -25.33 11.59 -7.42
C VAL A 6 -24.19 12.37 -8.07
N ALA A 7 -22.95 11.89 -7.90
CA ALA A 7 -21.80 12.41 -8.61
C ALA A 7 -22.10 12.32 -10.13
N LYS A 8 -22.25 13.48 -10.80
CA LYS A 8 -22.34 13.54 -12.25
C LYS A 8 -21.11 12.88 -12.85
N LYS A 9 -21.28 11.74 -13.54
CA LYS A 9 -20.25 11.20 -14.43
C LYS A 9 -19.94 12.27 -15.46
N ASP A 10 -18.74 12.85 -15.41
CA ASP A 10 -18.26 13.77 -16.42
C ASP A 10 -17.93 12.95 -17.68
N THR A 11 -18.91 12.79 -18.54
CA THR A 11 -18.77 12.13 -19.85
C THR A 11 -18.20 13.08 -20.92
N GLY A 12 -18.02 14.37 -20.58
CA GLY A 12 -17.59 15.39 -21.53
C GLY A 12 -16.14 15.24 -21.97
N SER A 13 -15.24 14.90 -21.04
CA SER A 13 -13.81 14.75 -21.34
C SER A 13 -13.53 13.56 -22.25
N LEU A 14 -14.20 12.43 -22.03
CA LEU A 14 -14.02 11.24 -22.88
C LEU A 14 -14.56 11.46 -24.31
N ALA A 15 -15.63 12.23 -24.46
CA ALA A 15 -16.18 12.62 -25.77
C ALA A 15 -15.22 13.53 -26.55
N LEU A 16 -14.46 14.40 -25.82
CA LEU A 16 -13.43 15.25 -26.42
C LEU A 16 -12.23 14.45 -26.94
N PHE A 17 -11.79 13.47 -26.16
CA PHE A 17 -10.58 12.68 -26.50
C PHE A 17 -10.87 11.61 -27.57
N GLY A 18 -12.09 11.08 -27.66
CA GLY A 18 -12.48 10.12 -28.68
C GLY A 18 -11.49 8.97 -28.85
N ASN A 19 -10.97 8.82 -30.08
CA ASN A 19 -9.98 7.80 -30.44
C ASN A 19 -8.53 8.15 -30.00
N ASP A 20 -8.32 9.30 -29.36
CA ASP A 20 -7.00 9.74 -28.91
C ASP A 20 -6.70 9.29 -27.46
N ALA A 21 -7.64 8.63 -26.81
CA ALA A 21 -7.41 8.09 -25.46
C ALA A 21 -6.17 7.18 -25.44
N ALA A 22 -5.27 7.44 -24.49
CA ALA A 22 -3.98 6.76 -24.31
C ALA A 22 -2.94 6.94 -25.41
N LYS A 23 -3.15 7.77 -26.43
CA LYS A 23 -2.10 8.12 -27.39
C LYS A 23 -0.95 8.86 -26.71
N GLY A 24 0.27 8.57 -27.15
CA GLY A 24 1.50 9.13 -26.60
C GLY A 24 2.15 8.26 -25.50
N PHE A 25 1.46 7.18 -25.08
CA PHE A 25 1.99 6.23 -24.08
C PHE A 25 2.47 4.91 -24.71
N GLU A 26 2.52 4.81 -26.03
CA GLU A 26 2.74 3.55 -26.77
C GLU A 26 4.10 2.90 -26.46
N ASN A 27 5.12 3.72 -26.12
CA ASN A 27 6.45 3.25 -25.77
C ASN A 27 6.72 3.21 -24.25
N MET A 28 5.73 3.55 -23.44
CA MET A 28 5.87 3.56 -22.00
C MET A 28 5.62 2.15 -21.43
N THR A 29 6.59 1.65 -20.70
CA THR A 29 6.54 0.33 -20.04
C THR A 29 6.30 0.47 -18.55
N GLN A 30 6.05 -0.63 -17.84
CA GLN A 30 5.95 -0.63 -16.37
C GLN A 30 7.21 -0.14 -15.66
N GLU A 31 8.38 -0.27 -16.29
CA GLU A 31 9.67 0.17 -15.74
C GLU A 31 9.82 1.70 -15.76
N ASP A 32 9.04 2.36 -16.63
CA ASP A 32 9.00 3.83 -16.75
C ASP A 32 8.04 4.46 -15.73
N LEU A 33 7.27 3.64 -15.01
CA LEU A 33 6.26 4.11 -14.07
C LEU A 33 6.74 3.93 -12.62
N ALA A 34 6.67 4.99 -11.84
CA ALA A 34 6.87 4.91 -10.40
C ALA A 34 5.64 4.26 -9.72
N LEU A 35 5.85 3.20 -8.96
CA LEU A 35 4.79 2.62 -8.14
C LEU A 35 4.61 3.47 -6.87
N PRO A 36 3.47 4.16 -6.67
CA PRO A 36 3.26 4.97 -5.49
C PRO A 36 3.13 4.13 -4.22
N PHE A 37 3.64 4.67 -3.13
CA PHE A 37 3.29 4.19 -1.80
C PHE A 37 2.03 4.89 -1.31
N LEU A 38 1.16 4.12 -0.66
CA LEU A 38 0.13 4.67 0.21
C LEU A 38 0.66 4.68 1.64
N ARG A 39 0.72 5.87 2.23
CA ARG A 39 1.25 6.08 3.59
C ARG A 39 0.24 6.77 4.46
N ILE A 40 0.28 6.47 5.75
CA ILE A 40 -0.41 7.28 6.75
C ILE A 40 0.54 8.40 7.16
N LEU A 41 0.08 9.63 7.06
CA LEU A 41 0.84 10.78 7.57
C LEU A 41 0.85 10.78 9.10
N GLY A 42 2.04 10.83 9.68
CA GLY A 42 2.25 11.04 11.11
C GLY A 42 2.35 12.53 11.47
N GLN A 43 2.52 12.83 12.75
CA GLN A 43 2.71 14.21 13.22
C GLN A 43 4.03 14.83 12.74
N LEU A 44 5.05 14.00 12.51
CA LEU A 44 6.38 14.42 12.06
C LEU A 44 6.60 14.22 10.56
N SER A 45 5.57 13.85 9.81
CA SER A 45 5.69 13.68 8.36
C SER A 45 5.98 15.04 7.70
N PRO A 46 6.97 15.14 6.79
CA PRO A 46 7.30 16.40 6.11
C PRO A 46 6.10 17.05 5.44
N GLN A 47 5.15 16.24 4.93
CA GLN A 47 3.94 16.70 4.25
C GLN A 47 3.00 17.53 5.14
N VAL A 48 3.06 17.37 6.46
CA VAL A 48 2.20 18.11 7.41
C VAL A 48 2.93 19.30 8.07
N THR A 49 4.23 19.43 7.83
CA THR A 49 5.07 20.48 8.44
C THR A 49 5.15 21.67 7.52
N GLU A 50 4.51 22.79 7.88
CA GLU A 50 4.63 24.05 7.13
C GLU A 50 6.09 24.50 7.09
N GLY A 51 6.54 24.89 5.89
CA GLY A 51 7.93 25.29 5.65
C GLY A 51 8.87 24.16 5.25
N ASP A 52 8.45 22.89 5.31
CA ASP A 52 9.22 21.79 4.70
C ASP A 52 9.06 21.83 3.17
N ALA A 53 10.11 21.45 2.45
CA ALA A 53 10.09 21.41 0.98
C ALA A 53 9.06 20.40 0.42
N LYS A 54 8.66 19.42 1.23
CA LYS A 54 7.66 18.39 0.89
C LYS A 54 6.28 18.68 1.48
N TYR A 55 6.06 19.87 2.01
CA TYR A 55 4.75 20.26 2.57
C TYR A 55 3.65 20.14 1.51
N VAL A 56 2.52 19.56 1.92
CA VAL A 56 1.33 19.46 1.08
C VAL A 56 0.19 20.20 1.76
N SER A 57 -0.37 21.18 1.05
CA SER A 57 -1.49 21.97 1.58
C SER A 57 -2.65 21.08 2.01
N ASN A 58 -3.21 21.37 3.21
CA ASN A 58 -4.28 20.61 3.84
C ASN A 58 -3.92 19.19 4.32
N ALA A 59 -2.66 18.79 4.23
CA ALA A 59 -2.20 17.56 4.84
C ALA A 59 -2.32 17.59 6.36
N LYS A 60 -2.84 16.53 6.95
CA LYS A 60 -3.00 16.38 8.41
C LYS A 60 -2.57 14.99 8.85
N PRO A 61 -2.08 14.84 10.08
CA PRO A 61 -1.81 13.53 10.65
C PRO A 61 -3.04 12.62 10.57
N GLY A 62 -2.81 11.36 10.22
CA GLY A 62 -3.87 10.37 10.02
C GLY A 62 -4.45 10.33 8.61
N MET A 63 -4.17 11.27 7.73
CA MET A 63 -4.56 11.18 6.33
C MET A 63 -3.73 10.12 5.59
N ILE A 64 -4.33 9.54 4.55
CA ILE A 64 -3.64 8.64 3.63
C ILE A 64 -3.08 9.48 2.48
N TYR A 65 -1.82 9.29 2.18
CA TYR A 65 -1.05 10.04 1.19
C TYR A 65 -0.51 9.12 0.11
N ASN A 66 -0.65 9.53 -1.16
CA ASN A 66 -0.05 8.87 -2.31
C ASN A 66 1.25 9.59 -2.66
N THR A 67 2.39 8.89 -2.65
CA THR A 67 3.72 9.49 -2.79
C THR A 67 4.04 9.98 -4.20
N VAL A 68 3.32 9.55 -5.22
CA VAL A 68 3.54 9.95 -6.63
C VAL A 68 2.58 11.07 -7.03
N THR A 69 1.28 10.90 -6.77
CA THR A 69 0.26 11.87 -7.18
C THR A 69 0.07 13.01 -6.19
N SER A 70 0.66 12.88 -4.99
CA SER A 70 0.44 13.79 -3.86
C SER A 70 -1.03 13.90 -3.42
N GLU A 71 -1.88 12.96 -3.81
CA GLU A 71 -3.26 12.90 -3.36
C GLU A 71 -3.36 12.59 -1.86
N LEU A 72 -4.26 13.31 -1.21
CA LEU A 72 -4.60 13.14 0.20
C LEU A 72 -6.02 12.57 0.31
N PHE A 73 -6.18 11.52 1.10
CA PHE A 73 -7.48 10.92 1.41
C PHE A 73 -7.77 11.03 2.91
N ASP A 74 -9.03 11.20 3.25
CA ASP A 74 -9.47 11.18 4.65
C ASP A 74 -9.20 9.81 5.27
N GLY A 75 -8.29 9.75 6.23
CA GLY A 75 -7.90 8.47 6.84
C GLY A 75 -9.03 7.76 7.59
N LYS A 76 -10.01 8.49 8.15
CA LYS A 76 -11.16 7.87 8.84
C LYS A 76 -12.14 7.25 7.85
N LYS A 77 -12.39 7.91 6.71
CA LYS A 77 -13.24 7.37 5.65
C LYS A 77 -12.54 6.21 4.93
N GLY A 78 -11.23 6.31 4.77
CA GLY A 78 -10.43 5.37 4.04
C GLY A 78 -10.60 5.50 2.53
N ILE A 79 -9.99 4.54 1.81
CA ILE A 79 -10.06 4.37 0.37
C ILE A 79 -10.33 2.92 0.01
N LYS A 80 -10.95 2.68 -1.13
CA LYS A 80 -11.10 1.31 -1.63
C LYS A 80 -9.80 0.80 -2.20
N ILE A 81 -9.44 -0.41 -1.83
CA ILE A 81 -8.26 -1.11 -2.33
C ILE A 81 -8.60 -2.55 -2.70
N ILE A 82 -7.84 -3.10 -3.62
CA ILE A 82 -7.92 -4.50 -4.04
C ILE A 82 -6.52 -5.08 -3.94
N PRO A 83 -6.25 -6.01 -3.02
CA PRO A 83 -4.93 -6.62 -2.90
C PRO A 83 -4.69 -7.54 -4.09
N CYS A 84 -3.58 -7.33 -4.79
CA CYS A 84 -3.22 -8.12 -5.98
C CYS A 84 -2.08 -9.10 -5.69
N TYR A 85 -1.12 -8.71 -4.85
CA TYR A 85 0.02 -9.57 -4.49
C TYR A 85 0.51 -9.25 -3.09
N TYR A 86 0.98 -10.28 -2.38
CA TYR A 86 1.55 -10.16 -1.04
C TYR A 86 2.99 -10.66 -1.04
N LYS A 87 3.88 -9.88 -0.45
CA LYS A 87 5.28 -10.25 -0.25
C LYS A 87 5.70 -9.95 1.17
N LYS A 88 6.55 -10.79 1.73
CA LYS A 88 7.17 -10.59 3.02
C LYS A 88 8.68 -10.58 2.85
N ASP A 89 9.30 -9.52 3.30
CA ASP A 89 10.73 -9.30 3.20
C ASP A 89 11.32 -8.85 4.54
N PHE A 90 12.65 -8.88 4.61
CA PHE A 90 13.44 -8.37 5.71
C PHE A 90 14.48 -7.40 5.16
N PRO A 91 14.14 -6.13 4.92
CA PRO A 91 15.12 -5.11 4.58
C PRO A 91 16.16 -4.97 5.68
N GLU A 92 17.45 -4.92 5.27
CA GLU A 92 18.60 -4.67 6.13
C GLU A 92 18.93 -3.18 6.11
N TRP A 93 19.04 -2.61 7.28
CA TRP A 93 19.33 -1.20 7.47
C TRP A 93 20.62 -1.02 8.24
N SER A 94 21.45 -0.05 7.86
CA SER A 94 22.52 0.44 8.71
C SER A 94 21.93 1.15 9.93
N ASP A 95 22.68 1.14 11.05
CA ASP A 95 22.25 1.91 12.21
C ASP A 95 22.28 3.41 11.92
N ARG A 96 21.51 4.21 12.66
CA ARG A 96 21.31 5.63 12.36
C ARG A 96 22.63 6.40 12.23
N GLY A 97 22.77 7.13 11.15
CA GLY A 97 23.87 8.02 10.87
C GLY A 97 24.86 7.52 9.82
N ASP A 98 24.91 6.23 9.54
CA ASP A 98 25.99 5.62 8.75
C ASP A 98 25.60 5.16 7.34
N GLY A 99 24.41 5.52 6.84
CA GLY A 99 23.94 4.97 5.56
C GLY A 99 23.14 5.94 4.69
N PRO A 100 23.04 5.63 3.39
CA PRO A 100 22.42 6.48 2.37
C PRO A 100 20.88 6.56 2.45
N GLY A 101 20.25 6.13 3.53
CA GLY A 101 18.79 6.14 3.69
C GLY A 101 18.06 5.00 2.95
N ALA A 102 18.81 4.19 2.18
CA ALA A 102 18.33 2.99 1.48
C ALA A 102 18.64 1.72 2.28
N PRO A 103 17.86 0.61 2.17
CA PRO A 103 18.27 -0.67 2.73
C PRO A 103 19.58 -1.13 2.08
N VAL A 104 20.48 -1.64 2.90
CA VAL A 104 21.75 -2.24 2.45
C VAL A 104 21.48 -3.48 1.59
N ALA A 105 20.48 -4.26 1.97
CA ALA A 105 20.02 -5.46 1.27
C ALA A 105 18.56 -5.76 1.61
N ILE A 106 17.92 -6.61 0.80
CA ILE A 106 16.58 -7.14 1.07
C ILE A 106 16.68 -8.66 1.15
N HIS A 107 16.37 -9.22 2.32
CA HIS A 107 16.43 -10.65 2.56
C HIS A 107 15.05 -11.29 2.48
N LEU A 108 14.98 -12.48 1.85
CA LEU A 108 13.77 -13.30 1.85
C LEU A 108 13.57 -13.99 3.21
N PRO A 109 12.34 -14.43 3.54
CA PRO A 109 12.04 -15.05 4.85
C PRO A 109 12.88 -16.28 5.21
N ASN A 110 13.43 -16.97 4.21
CA ASN A 110 14.27 -18.15 4.39
C ASN A 110 15.79 -17.85 4.35
N SER A 111 16.17 -16.57 4.31
CA SER A 111 17.57 -16.17 4.31
C SER A 111 18.29 -16.60 5.60
N PRO A 112 19.45 -17.27 5.50
CA PRO A 112 20.23 -17.64 6.70
C PRO A 112 20.71 -16.42 7.50
N VAL A 113 20.82 -15.24 6.89
CA VAL A 113 21.19 -14.00 7.58
C VAL A 113 20.24 -13.69 8.73
N ILE A 114 18.93 -13.98 8.59
CA ILE A 114 17.93 -13.74 9.64
C ILE A 114 18.25 -14.52 10.92
N GLN A 115 18.82 -15.74 10.77
CA GLN A 115 19.14 -16.60 11.89
C GLN A 115 20.42 -16.16 12.66
N THR A 116 21.28 -15.35 12.02
CA THR A 116 22.49 -14.82 12.68
C THR A 116 22.18 -13.66 13.63
N GLY A 117 21.00 -13.05 13.50
CA GLY A 117 20.62 -11.87 14.25
C GLY A 117 19.95 -12.21 15.59
N LYS A 118 19.97 -11.24 16.49
CA LYS A 118 19.25 -11.28 17.78
C LYS A 118 18.03 -10.35 17.72
N ARG A 119 16.87 -10.86 18.15
CA ARG A 119 15.65 -10.06 18.20
C ARG A 119 15.75 -8.97 19.26
N ASP A 120 15.46 -7.74 18.86
CA ASP A 120 15.42 -6.54 19.67
C ASP A 120 14.13 -5.79 19.35
N GLY A 121 13.08 -6.02 20.10
CA GLY A 121 11.74 -5.50 19.82
C GLY A 121 11.20 -5.95 18.46
N SER A 122 10.92 -4.99 17.58
CA SER A 122 10.47 -5.24 16.19
C SER A 122 11.62 -5.48 15.21
N LYS A 123 12.88 -5.29 15.65
CA LYS A 123 14.09 -5.42 14.82
C LYS A 123 14.81 -6.73 15.10
N ILE A 124 15.66 -7.15 14.17
CA ILE A 124 16.62 -8.24 14.33
C ILE A 124 18.00 -7.63 14.13
N ARG A 125 18.77 -7.49 15.21
CA ARG A 125 20.14 -6.95 15.21
C ARG A 125 21.10 -7.98 14.65
N LEU A 126 21.87 -7.58 13.64
CA LEU A 126 22.90 -8.42 13.02
C LEU A 126 24.27 -8.21 13.69
N PRO A 127 25.18 -9.19 13.57
CA PRO A 127 26.54 -9.07 14.12
C PRO A 127 27.37 -7.92 13.53
N ASN A 128 27.05 -7.48 12.31
CA ASN A 128 27.71 -6.37 11.62
C ASN A 128 27.23 -4.97 12.07
N GLY A 129 26.33 -4.88 13.07
CA GLY A 129 25.76 -3.63 13.56
C GLY A 129 24.48 -3.21 12.85
N ASN A 130 24.17 -3.77 11.69
CA ASN A 130 22.93 -3.51 10.97
C ASN A 130 21.71 -4.15 11.67
N TYR A 131 20.51 -3.82 11.19
CA TYR A 131 19.30 -4.49 11.65
C TYR A 131 18.38 -4.83 10.49
N LEU A 132 17.62 -5.90 10.66
CA LEU A 132 16.54 -6.30 9.77
C LEU A 132 15.20 -5.84 10.34
N GLU A 133 14.30 -5.42 9.46
CA GLU A 133 12.93 -5.07 9.82
C GLU A 133 11.95 -5.92 9.02
N GLU A 134 11.17 -6.78 9.71
CA GLU A 134 10.14 -7.59 9.06
C GLU A 134 9.10 -6.67 8.40
N THR A 135 8.94 -6.77 7.09
CA THR A 135 8.06 -5.93 6.29
C THR A 135 7.09 -6.78 5.48
N ALA A 136 5.81 -6.53 5.64
CA ALA A 136 4.73 -7.10 4.84
C ALA A 136 4.32 -6.08 3.78
N SER A 137 4.48 -6.43 2.51
CA SER A 137 4.20 -5.57 1.36
C SER A 137 2.97 -6.08 0.60
N TYR A 138 2.01 -5.20 0.36
CA TYR A 138 0.81 -5.46 -0.42
C TYR A 138 0.83 -4.59 -1.67
N TYR A 139 0.91 -5.23 -2.82
CA TYR A 139 0.68 -4.60 -4.12
C TYR A 139 -0.82 -4.58 -4.34
N VAL A 140 -1.38 -3.40 -4.50
CA VAL A 140 -2.83 -3.19 -4.54
C VAL A 140 -3.22 -2.35 -5.75
N MET A 141 -4.45 -2.50 -6.21
CA MET A 141 -5.12 -1.45 -6.97
C MET A 141 -5.86 -0.56 -5.98
N ALA A 142 -5.58 0.73 -5.99
CA ALA A 142 -6.15 1.71 -5.08
C ALA A 142 -7.04 2.70 -5.81
N GLU A 143 -8.17 3.02 -5.20
CA GLU A 143 -9.12 4.01 -5.72
C GLU A 143 -8.47 5.40 -5.76
N THR A 144 -8.72 6.12 -6.85
CA THR A 144 -8.31 7.51 -7.05
C THR A 144 -9.46 8.46 -6.72
N LYS A 145 -9.19 9.75 -6.55
CA LYS A 145 -10.24 10.76 -6.35
C LYS A 145 -11.23 10.88 -7.52
N THR A 146 -10.81 10.44 -8.70
CA THR A 146 -11.65 10.42 -9.91
C THR A 146 -12.52 9.17 -10.03
N GLY A 147 -12.42 8.22 -9.09
CA GLY A 147 -13.21 6.99 -9.05
C GLY A 147 -12.63 5.83 -9.85
N GLY A 148 -11.44 6.00 -10.48
CA GLY A 148 -10.69 4.91 -11.09
C GLY A 148 -9.83 4.16 -10.07
N PHE A 149 -9.10 3.13 -10.53
CA PHE A 149 -8.15 2.36 -9.72
C PHE A 149 -6.78 2.38 -10.37
N THR A 150 -5.73 2.59 -9.58
CA THR A 150 -4.34 2.61 -10.02
C THR A 150 -3.46 1.73 -9.14
N PRO A 151 -2.36 1.17 -9.67
CA PRO A 151 -1.40 0.42 -8.87
C PRO A 151 -0.83 1.24 -7.72
N ALA A 152 -0.66 0.62 -6.56
CA ALA A 152 0.00 1.21 -5.40
C ALA A 152 0.62 0.13 -4.50
N LEU A 153 1.51 0.53 -3.61
CA LEU A 153 2.14 -0.32 -2.61
C LEU A 153 1.79 0.15 -1.20
N ILE A 154 1.45 -0.81 -0.34
CA ILE A 154 1.26 -0.60 1.10
C ILE A 154 2.29 -1.46 1.81
N THR A 155 3.05 -0.87 2.72
CA THR A 155 3.98 -1.61 3.59
C THR A 155 3.49 -1.58 5.03
N MET A 156 3.55 -2.73 5.69
CA MET A 156 3.20 -2.88 7.10
C MET A 156 4.37 -3.50 7.85
N LYS A 157 4.81 -2.84 8.90
CA LYS A 157 5.96 -3.24 9.73
C LYS A 157 5.68 -3.00 11.21
N SER A 158 6.52 -3.54 12.09
CA SER A 158 6.39 -3.37 13.54
C SER A 158 4.98 -3.71 14.04
N THR A 159 4.28 -2.79 14.71
CA THR A 159 2.92 -3.01 15.23
C THR A 159 1.89 -3.31 14.13
N GLN A 160 2.11 -2.85 12.92
CA GLN A 160 1.22 -3.07 11.77
C GLN A 160 1.28 -4.50 11.23
N LEU A 161 2.28 -5.30 11.59
CA LEU A 161 2.32 -6.72 11.24
C LEU A 161 1.13 -7.51 11.80
N ASN A 162 0.55 -7.07 12.92
CA ASN A 162 -0.66 -7.68 13.45
C ASN A 162 -1.89 -7.39 12.56
N VAL A 163 -1.96 -6.18 11.97
CA VAL A 163 -2.99 -5.84 10.99
C VAL A 163 -2.82 -6.68 9.73
N SER A 164 -1.58 -6.80 9.23
CA SER A 164 -1.24 -7.67 8.11
C SER A 164 -1.68 -9.12 8.34
N LYS A 165 -1.35 -9.70 9.51
CA LYS A 165 -1.75 -11.07 9.85
C LYS A 165 -3.28 -11.24 9.87
N LYS A 166 -4.01 -10.28 10.46
CA LYS A 166 -5.48 -10.30 10.48
C LYS A 166 -6.06 -10.20 9.07
N TRP A 167 -5.51 -9.32 8.24
CA TRP A 167 -5.96 -9.17 6.85
C TRP A 167 -5.72 -10.45 6.04
N ASN A 168 -4.51 -11.04 6.15
CA ASN A 168 -4.20 -12.31 5.50
C ASN A 168 -5.15 -13.44 5.94
N SER A 169 -5.47 -13.53 7.23
CA SER A 169 -6.43 -14.49 7.74
C SER A 169 -7.83 -14.21 7.17
N MET A 170 -8.28 -12.96 7.16
CA MET A 170 -9.56 -12.56 6.58
C MET A 170 -9.66 -13.01 5.12
N MET A 171 -8.63 -12.73 4.29
CA MET A 171 -8.62 -13.15 2.89
C MET A 171 -8.72 -14.67 2.71
N LYS A 172 -8.07 -15.44 3.58
CA LYS A 172 -8.05 -16.91 3.52
C LYS A 172 -9.34 -17.57 4.01
N THR A 173 -10.16 -16.86 4.79
CA THR A 173 -11.41 -17.40 5.35
C THR A 173 -12.65 -17.04 4.53
N ILE A 174 -12.54 -16.16 3.53
CA ILE A 174 -13.65 -15.85 2.62
C ILE A 174 -13.98 -17.09 1.80
N GLN A 175 -15.25 -17.47 1.79
CA GLN A 175 -15.78 -18.59 1.01
C GLN A 175 -16.92 -18.09 0.12
N ILE A 176 -16.90 -18.52 -1.13
CA ILE A 176 -17.96 -18.28 -2.11
C ILE A 176 -18.48 -19.62 -2.63
N PRO A 177 -19.76 -19.76 -2.95
CA PRO A 177 -20.29 -20.96 -3.59
C PRO A 177 -19.55 -21.23 -4.91
N ASP A 178 -19.14 -22.48 -5.14
CA ASP A 178 -18.40 -22.90 -6.33
C ASP A 178 -19.32 -23.30 -7.52
N GLY A 179 -20.64 -23.21 -7.34
CA GLY A 179 -21.65 -23.62 -8.30
C GLY A 179 -21.80 -25.13 -8.48
N LYS A 180 -21.05 -25.93 -7.69
CA LYS A 180 -21.10 -27.42 -7.71
C LYS A 180 -21.57 -28.01 -6.39
N GLY A 181 -22.10 -27.17 -5.50
CA GLY A 181 -22.57 -27.56 -4.16
C GLY A 181 -21.48 -27.47 -3.07
N GLY A 182 -20.29 -26.95 -3.39
CA GLY A 182 -19.19 -26.70 -2.47
C GLY A 182 -18.87 -25.20 -2.34
N PHE A 183 -17.70 -24.93 -1.74
CA PHE A 183 -17.18 -23.59 -1.54
C PHE A 183 -15.74 -23.46 -2.07
N ALA A 184 -15.43 -22.31 -2.61
CA ALA A 184 -14.09 -21.93 -3.05
C ALA A 184 -13.62 -20.65 -2.36
N ILE A 185 -12.31 -20.49 -2.19
CA ILE A 185 -11.71 -19.25 -1.73
C ILE A 185 -11.50 -18.36 -2.98
N PRO A 186 -12.05 -17.13 -3.01
CA PRO A 186 -11.81 -16.22 -4.13
C PRO A 186 -10.32 -15.86 -4.21
N PRO A 187 -9.82 -15.54 -5.41
CA PRO A 187 -8.46 -15.02 -5.53
C PRO A 187 -8.34 -13.70 -4.75
N MET A 188 -7.13 -13.39 -4.26
CA MET A 188 -6.85 -12.18 -3.49
C MET A 188 -7.42 -10.92 -4.18
N HIS A 189 -7.26 -10.83 -5.50
CA HIS A 189 -7.73 -9.71 -6.32
C HIS A 189 -9.21 -9.79 -6.72
N GLY A 190 -9.99 -10.67 -6.12
CA GLY A 190 -11.44 -10.76 -6.30
C GLY A 190 -12.27 -10.09 -5.19
N VAL A 191 -11.61 -9.41 -4.25
CA VAL A 191 -12.28 -8.81 -3.09
C VAL A 191 -11.83 -7.37 -2.90
N VAL A 192 -12.79 -6.47 -2.73
CA VAL A 192 -12.56 -5.06 -2.43
C VAL A 192 -12.54 -4.87 -0.91
N TYR A 193 -11.58 -4.08 -0.42
CA TYR A 193 -11.44 -3.71 0.97
C TYR A 193 -11.49 -2.19 1.14
N ASN A 194 -11.87 -1.71 2.30
CA ASN A 194 -11.69 -0.34 2.72
C ASN A 194 -10.44 -0.26 3.60
N LEU A 195 -9.44 0.51 3.15
CA LEU A 195 -8.22 0.80 3.88
C LEU A 195 -8.38 2.15 4.56
N ALA A 196 -8.36 2.17 5.88
CA ALA A 196 -8.52 3.37 6.69
C ALA A 196 -7.36 3.51 7.68
N SER A 197 -7.27 4.65 8.35
CA SER A 197 -6.34 4.88 9.45
C SER A 197 -7.08 5.17 10.75
N THR A 198 -6.48 4.78 11.87
CA THR A 198 -6.99 5.08 13.21
C THR A 198 -5.85 5.49 14.13
N LEU A 199 -6.15 6.42 15.04
CA LEU A 199 -5.23 6.81 16.10
C LEU A 199 -5.09 5.63 17.08
N GLN A 200 -3.86 5.23 17.33
CA GLN A 200 -3.47 4.23 18.33
C GLN A 200 -2.67 4.91 19.42
N LYS A 201 -2.75 4.39 20.65
CA LYS A 201 -2.05 4.94 21.80
C LYS A 201 -1.57 3.81 22.71
N ASN A 202 -0.38 3.98 23.27
CA ASN A 202 0.15 3.18 24.37
C ASN A 202 0.97 4.10 25.30
N ASP A 203 1.65 3.50 26.27
CA ASP A 203 2.46 4.23 27.27
C ASP A 203 3.66 4.98 26.66
N LYS A 204 4.05 4.64 25.41
CA LYS A 204 5.17 5.27 24.69
C LYS A 204 4.74 6.41 23.78
N GLY A 205 3.44 6.63 23.59
CA GLY A 205 2.91 7.70 22.73
C GLY A 205 1.70 7.31 21.88
N SER A 206 1.41 8.14 20.90
CA SER A 206 0.31 7.92 19.97
C SER A 206 0.78 7.98 18.52
N TRP A 207 0.20 7.13 17.69
CA TRP A 207 0.50 7.07 16.24
C TRP A 207 -0.75 6.66 15.48
N TYR A 208 -0.74 6.87 14.18
CA TYR A 208 -1.80 6.35 13.31
C TYR A 208 -1.42 5.01 12.72
N GLY A 209 -2.34 4.08 12.70
CA GLY A 209 -2.16 2.75 12.17
C GLY A 209 -3.25 2.35 11.19
N TRP A 210 -2.95 1.42 10.29
CA TRP A 210 -3.89 0.90 9.32
C TRP A 210 -5.04 0.12 9.97
N VAL A 211 -6.22 0.27 9.38
CA VAL A 211 -7.38 -0.58 9.61
C VAL A 211 -7.88 -1.06 8.25
N VAL A 212 -8.10 -2.35 8.11
CA VAL A 212 -8.58 -2.97 6.88
C VAL A 212 -9.90 -3.68 7.17
N ASN A 213 -10.93 -3.32 6.44
CA ASN A 213 -12.24 -3.96 6.51
C ASN A 213 -12.64 -4.46 5.13
N MET A 214 -13.26 -5.64 5.06
CA MET A 214 -13.85 -6.12 3.83
C MET A 214 -15.00 -5.19 3.44
N ASP A 215 -15.04 -4.80 2.16
CA ASP A 215 -16.13 -4.02 1.59
C ASP A 215 -17.10 -4.94 0.85
N ARG A 216 -16.64 -5.59 -0.21
CA ARG A 216 -17.45 -6.51 -1.02
C ARG A 216 -16.61 -7.50 -1.81
N ILE A 217 -17.23 -8.56 -2.25
CA ILE A 217 -16.69 -9.47 -3.26
C ILE A 217 -17.05 -8.89 -4.64
N MET A 218 -16.14 -9.00 -5.60
CA MET A 218 -16.40 -8.56 -6.97
C MET A 218 -17.49 -9.43 -7.63
N GLY A 219 -18.33 -8.77 -8.41
CA GLY A 219 -19.40 -9.40 -9.21
C GLY A 219 -19.13 -9.31 -10.71
N ALA A 220 -20.13 -9.70 -11.49
CA ALA A 220 -20.05 -9.69 -12.96
C ALA A 220 -19.76 -8.30 -13.55
N ASP A 221 -20.28 -7.24 -12.92
CA ASP A 221 -20.10 -5.85 -13.35
C ASP A 221 -18.65 -5.36 -13.15
N ASP A 222 -17.86 -6.03 -12.29
CA ASP A 222 -16.47 -5.68 -12.03
C ASP A 222 -15.49 -6.33 -13.02
N LYS A 223 -15.94 -6.95 -14.10
CA LYS A 223 -15.10 -7.75 -15.00
C LYS A 223 -13.85 -7.01 -15.47
N SER A 224 -13.99 -5.76 -15.90
CA SER A 224 -12.85 -4.96 -16.36
C SER A 224 -11.86 -4.70 -15.26
N LEU A 225 -12.32 -4.31 -14.06
CA LEU A 225 -11.49 -4.07 -12.89
C LEU A 225 -10.80 -5.36 -12.42
N TYR A 226 -11.50 -6.48 -12.42
CA TYR A 226 -10.93 -7.78 -12.09
C TYR A 226 -9.78 -8.18 -13.02
N LEU A 227 -9.94 -7.95 -14.34
CA LEU A 227 -8.90 -8.24 -15.33
C LEU A 227 -7.67 -7.34 -15.12
N MET A 228 -7.85 -6.05 -14.83
CA MET A 228 -6.74 -5.15 -14.47
C MET A 228 -6.00 -5.65 -13.23
N CYS A 229 -6.70 -6.04 -12.19
CA CYS A 229 -6.09 -6.58 -10.97
C CYS A 229 -5.34 -7.89 -11.22
N LYS A 230 -5.89 -8.77 -12.05
CA LYS A 230 -5.26 -10.03 -12.45
C LYS A 230 -3.99 -9.81 -13.26
N ASP A 231 -4.00 -8.86 -14.20
CA ASP A 231 -2.83 -8.49 -14.98
C ASP A 231 -1.73 -7.89 -14.09
N PHE A 232 -2.09 -6.98 -13.21
CA PHE A 232 -1.15 -6.41 -12.24
C PHE A 232 -0.55 -7.49 -11.33
N ASN A 233 -1.37 -8.45 -10.82
CA ASN A 233 -0.86 -9.62 -10.09
C ASN A 233 0.18 -10.40 -10.92
N GLY A 234 -0.12 -10.65 -12.20
CA GLY A 234 0.79 -11.34 -13.13
C GLY A 234 2.12 -10.61 -13.31
N ASN A 235 2.09 -9.30 -13.45
CA ASN A 235 3.29 -8.47 -13.61
C ASN A 235 4.15 -8.45 -12.35
N VAL A 236 3.54 -8.28 -11.17
CA VAL A 236 4.26 -8.32 -9.89
C VAL A 236 4.88 -9.70 -9.64
N SER A 237 4.15 -10.78 -9.90
CA SER A 237 4.63 -12.15 -9.67
C SER A 237 5.80 -12.54 -10.56
N LYS A 238 5.90 -11.95 -11.76
CA LYS A 238 7.01 -12.13 -12.71
C LYS A 238 8.21 -11.23 -12.40
N GLY A 239 8.10 -10.29 -11.43
CA GLY A 239 9.15 -9.33 -11.11
C GLY A 239 9.24 -8.13 -12.06
N ASN A 240 8.24 -7.93 -12.92
CA ASN A 240 8.19 -6.81 -13.87
C ASN A 240 7.88 -5.46 -13.19
N VAL A 241 7.39 -5.50 -11.95
CA VAL A 241 7.13 -4.29 -11.15
C VAL A 241 8.26 -4.15 -10.15
N GLN A 242 9.23 -3.30 -10.46
CA GLN A 242 10.31 -2.97 -9.54
C GLN A 242 9.88 -1.81 -8.66
N THR A 243 9.88 -2.04 -7.36
CA THR A 243 9.86 -0.96 -6.38
C THR A 243 11.29 -0.43 -6.28
N LYS A 244 11.70 0.48 -7.16
CA LYS A 244 12.69 1.47 -6.74
C LYS A 244 11.94 2.30 -5.69
N ALA A 245 11.90 1.76 -4.47
CA ALA A 245 11.35 2.48 -3.35
C ALA A 245 12.01 3.84 -3.36
N ASP A 246 11.24 4.89 -3.13
CA ASP A 246 11.76 6.10 -2.50
C ASP A 246 12.22 5.70 -1.09
N VAL A 247 13.27 4.90 -1.07
CA VAL A 247 13.86 4.27 0.09
C VAL A 247 14.38 5.35 1.04
N GLU A 248 14.73 6.51 0.51
CA GLU A 248 15.13 7.69 1.28
C GLU A 248 13.99 8.24 2.16
N GLU A 249 12.73 8.15 1.73
CA GLU A 249 11.60 8.62 2.53
C GLU A 249 11.20 7.64 3.62
N ILE A 250 11.29 6.33 3.36
CA ILE A 250 10.98 5.31 4.35
C ILE A 250 11.91 5.42 5.57
N ALA A 251 13.15 5.82 5.36
CA ALA A 251 14.13 5.98 6.44
C ALA A 251 13.85 7.18 7.34
N LYS A 252 13.27 8.26 6.80
CA LYS A 252 12.99 9.50 7.54
C LYS A 252 11.69 9.48 8.34
N ASP A 253 10.66 8.75 7.87
CA ASP A 253 9.40 8.56 8.60
C ASP A 253 9.55 7.63 9.82
N ASN A 254 10.70 6.99 9.99
CA ASN A 254 11.04 6.17 11.13
C ASN A 254 11.69 6.95 12.27
N ALA A 255 11.19 8.15 12.60
CA ALA A 255 11.56 8.78 13.86
C ALA A 255 11.16 7.84 15.01
N PRO A 256 12.06 7.51 15.94
CA PRO A 256 11.72 6.62 17.03
C PRO A 256 10.86 7.34 18.03
N PHE A 257 9.93 6.62 18.52
CA PHE A 257 9.45 6.80 19.88
C PHE A 257 10.21 5.82 20.78
#